data_f9a125138205ce7b79cf7317b19dbc80
#
_entry.id   f9a125138205ce7b79cf7317b19dbc80
#
_cell.length_a   1.000
_cell.length_b   1.000
_cell.length_c   1.000
_cell.angle_alpha   90.00
_cell.angle_beta   90.00
_cell.angle_gamma   90.00
#
_symmetry.space_group_name_H-M   'P 1'
#
loop_
_entity.id
_entity.type
_entity.pdbx_description
1 polymer ?
#
loop_
_entity_poly.entity_id
_entity_poly.type
_entity_poly.pdbx_seq_one_letter_code
_entity_poly.pdbx_strand_id
1 'polypeptide(L)'
;MICYRCGMEAGNARHCPSCGADLEVFHRVIRISNSYYNIGLEQASVRNLSSAVISLKNSLKFNKYNIDARNLLGLVYCEMGETVAALSEWVISRSYQPQNNVANRYLDEIQKNRGQLDAVNQTIKKYNQALHYCKQDSRDLAIIQLKKVLSLNPKLVKGHQLLALLYIQDGKLELAKKT
;
A
#
# COMPACT_ATOMS: atom_id res chain seq x y z
N MET A 1 3.10 5.98 -25.84
CA MET A 1 4.00 5.09 -25.10
C MET A 1 5.44 5.35 -25.50
N ILE A 2 6.35 5.32 -24.52
CA ILE A 2 7.79 5.54 -24.75
C ILE A 2 8.47 4.19 -25.03
N CYS A 3 9.29 4.14 -26.08
CA CYS A 3 10.07 2.94 -26.43
C CYS A 3 11.11 2.63 -25.35
N TYR A 4 11.15 1.37 -24.87
CA TYR A 4 12.08 0.93 -23.84
C TYR A 4 13.57 0.96 -24.29
N ARG A 5 13.82 0.94 -25.61
CA ARG A 5 15.17 0.89 -26.19
C ARG A 5 15.76 2.25 -26.47
N CYS A 6 14.99 3.18 -27.09
CA CYS A 6 15.51 4.47 -27.54
C CYS A 6 14.89 5.68 -26.84
N GLY A 7 13.88 5.48 -25.99
CA GLY A 7 13.20 6.57 -25.28
C GLY A 7 12.27 7.44 -26.14
N MET A 8 12.14 7.17 -27.43
CA MET A 8 11.26 7.95 -28.31
C MET A 8 9.80 7.50 -28.16
N GLU A 9 8.88 8.43 -28.43
CA GLU A 9 7.46 8.12 -28.40
C GLU A 9 7.09 7.20 -29.56
N ALA A 10 6.55 6.02 -29.26
CA ALA A 10 6.23 4.98 -30.23
C ALA A 10 4.72 4.74 -30.40
N GLY A 11 3.88 5.44 -29.64
CA GLY A 11 2.42 5.25 -29.66
C GLY A 11 2.02 3.80 -29.42
N ASN A 12 1.12 3.24 -30.24
CA ASN A 12 0.66 1.84 -30.20
C ASN A 12 1.27 0.98 -31.32
N ALA A 13 2.36 1.43 -31.94
CA ALA A 13 3.00 0.68 -33.03
C ALA A 13 3.59 -0.62 -32.53
N ARG A 14 3.53 -1.69 -33.36
CA ARG A 14 4.13 -3.00 -33.07
C ARG A 14 5.65 -2.93 -33.00
N HIS A 15 6.24 -2.09 -33.84
CA HIS A 15 7.67 -1.81 -33.84
C HIS A 15 7.89 -0.31 -33.63
N CYS A 16 8.95 0.04 -32.91
CA CYS A 16 9.30 1.43 -32.72
C CYS A 16 9.64 2.12 -34.05
N PRO A 17 8.97 3.21 -34.44
CA PRO A 17 9.23 3.89 -35.72
C PRO A 17 10.64 4.49 -35.81
N SER A 18 11.29 4.72 -34.67
CA SER A 18 12.61 5.33 -34.60
C SER A 18 13.76 4.33 -34.62
N CYS A 19 13.63 3.19 -33.87
CA CYS A 19 14.75 2.23 -33.73
C CYS A 19 14.41 0.79 -34.13
N GLY A 20 13.18 0.52 -34.62
CA GLY A 20 12.73 -0.80 -35.06
C GLY A 20 12.53 -1.82 -33.95
N ALA A 21 12.69 -1.47 -32.67
CA ALA A 21 12.52 -2.41 -31.56
C ALA A 21 11.10 -3.00 -31.55
N ASP A 22 10.98 -4.31 -31.32
CA ASP A 22 9.68 -4.97 -31.15
C ASP A 22 9.07 -4.55 -29.81
N LEU A 23 7.85 -4.01 -29.86
CA LEU A 23 7.11 -3.51 -28.71
C LEU A 23 5.95 -4.44 -28.29
N GLU A 24 5.72 -5.56 -29.00
CA GLU A 24 4.56 -6.41 -28.77
C GLU A 24 4.54 -6.97 -27.35
N VAL A 25 5.67 -7.52 -26.87
CA VAL A 25 5.79 -8.04 -25.51
C VAL A 25 5.60 -6.92 -24.49
N PHE A 26 6.17 -5.75 -24.75
CA PHE A 26 6.04 -4.59 -23.88
C PHE A 26 4.58 -4.11 -23.77
N HIS A 27 3.86 -4.03 -24.88
CA HIS A 27 2.42 -3.74 -24.90
C HIS A 27 1.60 -4.77 -24.12
N ARG A 28 1.97 -6.06 -24.22
CA ARG A 28 1.31 -7.13 -23.49
C ARG A 28 1.52 -6.98 -21.98
N VAL A 29 2.73 -6.71 -21.56
CA VAL A 29 3.05 -6.49 -20.13
C VAL A 29 2.29 -5.30 -19.55
N ILE A 30 2.20 -4.19 -20.29
CA ILE A 30 1.42 -3.01 -19.85
C ILE A 30 -0.07 -3.34 -19.76
N ARG A 31 -0.63 -4.06 -20.73
CA ARG A 31 -2.04 -4.49 -20.66
C ARG A 31 -2.32 -5.38 -19.45
N ILE A 32 -1.43 -6.31 -19.13
CA ILE A 32 -1.54 -7.14 -17.93
C ILE A 32 -1.49 -6.28 -16.67
N SER A 33 -0.55 -5.34 -16.59
CA SER A 33 -0.47 -4.39 -15.46
C SER A 33 -1.78 -3.61 -15.29
N ASN A 34 -2.31 -3.05 -16.37
CA ASN A 34 -3.56 -2.28 -16.33
C ASN A 34 -4.77 -3.16 -15.97
N SER A 35 -4.80 -4.42 -16.40
CA SER A 35 -5.84 -5.39 -15.99
C SER A 35 -5.82 -5.61 -14.48
N TYR A 36 -4.64 -5.84 -13.89
CA TYR A 36 -4.51 -5.96 -12.43
C TYR A 36 -4.86 -4.67 -11.69
N TYR A 37 -4.53 -3.49 -12.26
CA TYR A 37 -4.96 -2.21 -11.72
C TYR A 37 -6.49 -2.10 -11.67
N ASN A 38 -7.18 -2.43 -12.76
CA ASN A 38 -8.65 -2.37 -12.82
C ASN A 38 -9.30 -3.32 -11.81
N ILE A 39 -8.78 -4.56 -11.67
CA ILE A 39 -9.22 -5.51 -10.65
C ILE A 39 -9.02 -4.91 -9.24
N GLY A 40 -7.86 -4.32 -8.99
CA GLY A 40 -7.57 -3.67 -7.70
C GLY A 40 -8.48 -2.47 -7.42
N LEU A 41 -8.83 -1.68 -8.44
CA LEU A 41 -9.76 -0.57 -8.34
C LEU A 41 -11.19 -1.05 -7.98
N GLU A 42 -11.67 -2.09 -8.65
CA GLU A 42 -12.96 -2.70 -8.37
C GLU A 42 -13.00 -3.25 -6.93
N GLN A 43 -11.98 -3.99 -6.52
CA GLN A 43 -11.86 -4.52 -5.16
C GLN A 43 -11.83 -3.41 -4.10
N ALA A 44 -11.13 -2.31 -4.37
CA ALA A 44 -11.08 -1.15 -3.47
C ALA A 44 -12.46 -0.47 -3.37
N SER A 45 -13.20 -0.37 -4.47
CA SER A 45 -14.53 0.27 -4.50
C SER A 45 -15.56 -0.46 -3.63
N VAL A 46 -15.47 -1.80 -3.56
CA VAL A 46 -16.32 -2.64 -2.68
C VAL A 46 -15.68 -2.88 -1.29
N ARG A 47 -14.64 -2.10 -0.94
CA ARG A 47 -13.90 -2.17 0.33
C ARG A 47 -13.22 -3.51 0.62
N ASN A 48 -12.98 -4.33 -0.38
CA ASN A 48 -12.14 -5.53 -0.26
C ASN A 48 -10.65 -5.13 -0.33
N LEU A 49 -10.19 -4.41 0.71
CA LEU A 49 -8.88 -3.74 0.72
C LEU A 49 -7.72 -4.72 0.65
N SER A 50 -7.81 -5.88 1.30
CA SER A 50 -6.74 -6.89 1.29
C SER A 50 -6.51 -7.47 -0.11
N SER A 51 -7.59 -7.78 -0.84
CA SER A 51 -7.49 -8.26 -2.22
C SER A 51 -7.00 -7.15 -3.16
N ALA A 52 -7.46 -5.90 -2.95
CA ALA A 52 -7.00 -4.75 -3.71
C ALA A 52 -5.47 -4.56 -3.60
N VAL A 53 -4.90 -4.69 -2.39
CA VAL A 53 -3.44 -4.64 -2.18
C VAL A 53 -2.73 -5.70 -3.03
N ILE A 54 -3.24 -6.93 -3.06
CA ILE A 54 -2.63 -8.02 -3.84
C ILE A 54 -2.67 -7.71 -5.34
N SER A 55 -3.82 -7.29 -5.86
CA SER A 55 -3.99 -6.95 -7.27
C SER A 55 -3.12 -5.77 -7.69
N LEU A 56 -3.10 -4.70 -6.90
CA LEU A 56 -2.28 -3.52 -7.19
C LEU A 56 -0.78 -3.82 -7.13
N LYS A 57 -0.32 -4.65 -6.20
CA LYS A 57 1.05 -5.14 -6.16
C LYS A 57 1.40 -5.97 -7.39
N ASN A 58 0.48 -6.81 -7.88
CA ASN A 58 0.68 -7.55 -9.11
C ASN A 58 0.75 -6.59 -10.32
N SER A 59 -0.09 -5.57 -10.38
CA SER A 59 0.04 -4.52 -11.40
C SER A 59 1.44 -3.91 -11.43
N LEU A 60 1.96 -3.51 -10.25
CA LEU A 60 3.28 -2.90 -10.11
C LEU A 60 4.44 -3.90 -10.36
N LYS A 61 4.22 -5.20 -10.16
CA LYS A 61 5.19 -6.24 -10.50
C LYS A 61 5.39 -6.34 -12.01
N PHE A 62 4.34 -6.19 -12.81
CA PHE A 62 4.43 -6.16 -14.27
C PHE A 62 4.91 -4.80 -14.78
N ASN A 63 4.43 -3.69 -14.23
CA ASN A 63 4.86 -2.35 -14.60
C ASN A 63 5.06 -1.47 -13.37
N LYS A 64 6.31 -1.39 -12.89
CA LYS A 64 6.67 -0.54 -11.72
C LYS A 64 6.39 0.94 -11.92
N TYR A 65 6.23 1.41 -13.17
CA TYR A 65 5.92 2.79 -13.53
C TYR A 65 4.42 3.04 -13.70
N ASN A 66 3.55 2.12 -13.33
CA ASN A 66 2.12 2.35 -13.31
C ASN A 66 1.77 3.29 -12.14
N ILE A 67 1.72 4.60 -12.45
CA ILE A 67 1.49 5.67 -11.48
C ILE A 67 0.11 5.53 -10.83
N ASP A 68 -0.92 5.20 -11.62
CA ASP A 68 -2.29 5.06 -11.12
C ASP A 68 -2.40 3.90 -10.13
N ALA A 69 -1.79 2.75 -10.44
CA ALA A 69 -1.76 1.61 -9.54
C ALA A 69 -1.02 1.93 -8.22
N ARG A 70 0.06 2.70 -8.31
CA ARG A 70 0.84 3.10 -7.14
C ARG A 70 0.09 4.10 -6.28
N ASN A 71 -0.55 5.09 -6.89
CA ASN A 71 -1.36 6.07 -6.18
C ASN A 71 -2.56 5.42 -5.49
N LEU A 72 -3.25 4.51 -6.17
CA LEU A 72 -4.35 3.77 -5.59
C LEU A 72 -3.89 2.84 -4.46
N LEU A 73 -2.75 2.17 -4.61
CA LEU A 73 -2.17 1.33 -3.54
C LEU A 73 -1.89 2.15 -2.29
N GLY A 74 -1.36 3.38 -2.44
CA GLY A 74 -1.18 4.31 -1.33
C GLY A 74 -2.51 4.66 -0.63
N LEU A 75 -3.58 4.93 -1.39
CA LEU A 75 -4.91 5.19 -0.82
C LEU A 75 -5.46 3.97 -0.07
N VAL A 76 -5.32 2.77 -0.64
CA VAL A 76 -5.76 1.52 0.01
C VAL A 76 -5.00 1.30 1.32
N TYR A 77 -3.69 1.52 1.35
CA TYR A 77 -2.91 1.46 2.59
C TYR A 77 -3.36 2.50 3.61
N CYS A 78 -3.69 3.73 3.18
CA CYS A 78 -4.20 4.77 4.06
C CYS A 78 -5.53 4.35 4.72
N GLU A 79 -6.46 3.77 3.95
CA GLU A 79 -7.71 3.22 4.46
C GLU A 79 -7.52 2.05 5.43
N MET A 80 -6.46 1.27 5.27
CA MET A 80 -6.06 0.19 6.19
C MET A 80 -5.29 0.69 7.42
N GLY A 81 -5.10 2.00 7.57
CA GLY A 81 -4.30 2.59 8.66
C GLY A 81 -2.79 2.39 8.53
N GLU A 82 -2.32 1.88 7.38
CA GLU A 82 -0.90 1.64 7.10
C GLU A 82 -0.23 2.89 6.49
N THR A 83 -0.25 3.99 7.24
CA THR A 83 0.17 5.32 6.76
C THR A 83 1.60 5.34 6.21
N VAL A 84 2.54 4.59 6.82
CA VAL A 84 3.94 4.54 6.33
C VAL A 84 4.02 3.88 4.97
N ALA A 85 3.28 2.78 4.76
CA ALA A 85 3.22 2.12 3.46
C ALA A 85 2.59 3.04 2.40
N ALA A 86 1.52 3.76 2.77
CA ALA A 86 0.89 4.75 1.90
C ALA A 86 1.87 5.85 1.47
N LEU A 87 2.57 6.46 2.44
CA LEU A 87 3.59 7.48 2.18
C LEU A 87 4.70 6.97 1.26
N SER A 88 5.18 5.75 1.49
CA SER A 88 6.23 5.14 0.67
C SER A 88 5.78 5.03 -0.79
N GLU A 89 4.56 4.57 -1.06
CA GLU A 89 4.05 4.44 -2.42
C GLU A 89 3.89 5.81 -3.09
N TRP A 90 3.40 6.84 -2.39
CA TRP A 90 3.24 8.18 -2.95
C TRP A 90 4.58 8.88 -3.18
N VAL A 91 5.58 8.71 -2.33
CA VAL A 91 6.94 9.24 -2.54
C VAL A 91 7.56 8.61 -3.79
N ILE A 92 7.43 7.29 -3.96
CA ILE A 92 7.92 6.60 -5.17
C ILE A 92 7.14 7.07 -6.40
N SER A 93 5.81 7.22 -6.29
CA SER A 93 4.97 7.73 -7.37
C SER A 93 5.45 9.12 -7.83
N ARG A 94 5.68 10.03 -6.88
CA ARG A 94 6.20 11.38 -7.14
C ARG A 94 7.59 11.35 -7.79
N SER A 95 8.46 10.41 -7.40
CA SER A 95 9.80 10.30 -8.01
C SER A 95 9.75 9.87 -9.48
N TYR A 96 8.74 9.09 -9.89
CA TYR A 96 8.55 8.71 -11.28
C TYR A 96 7.80 9.75 -12.11
N GLN A 97 6.84 10.45 -11.50
CA GLN A 97 6.08 11.51 -12.14
C GLN A 97 5.96 12.71 -11.18
N PRO A 98 6.91 13.67 -11.25
CA PRO A 98 6.92 14.82 -10.33
C PRO A 98 5.79 15.82 -10.56
N GLN A 99 5.30 15.93 -11.80
CA GLN A 99 4.26 16.90 -12.21
C GLN A 99 2.94 16.18 -12.51
N ASN A 100 1.82 16.88 -12.33
CA ASN A 100 0.47 16.37 -12.62
C ASN A 100 0.19 15.01 -11.93
N ASN A 101 0.68 14.83 -10.69
CA ASN A 101 0.54 13.61 -9.92
C ASN A 101 -0.29 13.87 -8.66
N VAL A 102 -1.39 13.13 -8.51
CA VAL A 102 -2.27 13.25 -7.34
C VAL A 102 -1.59 12.93 -6.02
N ALA A 103 -0.50 12.12 -6.05
CA ALA A 103 0.31 11.83 -4.88
C ALA A 103 0.88 13.10 -4.21
N ASN A 104 1.15 14.15 -4.99
CA ASN A 104 1.65 15.42 -4.46
C ASN A 104 0.67 16.00 -3.45
N ARG A 105 -0.64 16.02 -3.79
CA ARG A 105 -1.68 16.53 -2.88
C ARG A 105 -1.75 15.73 -1.59
N TYR A 106 -1.70 14.40 -1.65
CA TYR A 106 -1.74 13.54 -0.45
C TYR A 106 -0.53 13.74 0.44
N LEU A 107 0.66 13.86 -0.15
CA LEU A 107 1.90 14.12 0.58
C LEU A 107 1.87 15.50 1.26
N ASP A 108 1.38 16.53 0.56
CA ASP A 108 1.26 17.89 1.10
C ASP A 108 0.25 17.97 2.26
N GLU A 109 -0.89 17.27 2.13
CA GLU A 109 -1.91 17.21 3.18
C GLU A 109 -1.35 16.59 4.47
N ILE A 110 -0.60 15.49 4.36
CA ILE A 110 0.01 14.84 5.53
C ILE A 110 1.13 15.71 6.10
N GLN A 111 1.94 16.36 5.27
CA GLN A 111 3.03 17.21 5.72
C GLN A 111 2.55 18.44 6.47
N LYS A 112 1.40 19.01 6.11
CA LYS A 112 0.77 20.15 6.80
C LYS A 112 0.25 19.77 8.18
N ASN A 113 -0.06 18.51 8.42
CA ASN A 113 -0.63 18.04 9.69
C ASN A 113 0.43 17.35 10.57
N ARG A 114 1.25 18.15 11.28
CA ARG A 114 2.31 17.64 12.17
C ARG A 114 1.80 16.70 13.25
N GLY A 115 0.63 16.99 13.83
CA GLY A 115 0.03 16.13 14.86
C GLY A 115 -0.30 14.73 14.32
N GLN A 116 -0.66 14.62 13.05
CA GLN A 116 -0.89 13.32 12.40
C GLN A 116 0.40 12.53 12.22
N LEU A 117 1.51 13.19 11.88
CA LEU A 117 2.83 12.54 11.78
C LEU A 117 3.32 12.04 13.14
N ASP A 118 3.11 12.81 14.21
CA ASP A 118 3.47 12.40 15.57
C ASP A 118 2.65 11.18 16.02
N ALA A 119 1.34 11.16 15.73
CA ALA A 119 0.49 10.01 16.01
C ALA A 119 0.93 8.76 15.24
N VAL A 120 1.34 8.89 13.98
CA VAL A 120 1.90 7.80 13.17
C VAL A 120 3.18 7.27 13.81
N ASN A 121 4.12 8.14 14.18
CA ASN A 121 5.37 7.76 14.82
C ASN A 121 5.15 7.03 16.15
N GLN A 122 4.22 7.51 16.98
CA GLN A 122 3.85 6.84 18.23
C GLN A 122 3.20 5.47 17.99
N THR A 123 2.33 5.36 16.98
CA THR A 123 1.70 4.10 16.57
C THR A 123 2.75 3.07 16.18
N ILE A 124 3.73 3.45 15.34
CA ILE A 124 4.82 2.58 14.90
C ILE A 124 5.65 2.11 16.11
N LYS A 125 6.06 3.04 16.98
CA LYS A 125 6.86 2.72 18.17
C LYS A 125 6.16 1.71 19.06
N LYS A 126 4.87 1.92 19.35
CA LYS A 126 4.08 1.03 20.19
C LYS A 126 3.79 -0.31 19.52
N TYR A 127 3.56 -0.34 18.22
CA TYR A 127 3.37 -1.57 17.46
C TYR A 127 4.64 -2.43 17.46
N ASN A 128 5.81 -1.81 17.26
CA ASN A 128 7.09 -2.51 17.33
C ASN A 128 7.38 -3.04 18.76
N GLN A 129 6.99 -2.31 19.80
CA GLN A 129 7.06 -2.80 21.19
C GLN A 129 6.15 -4.01 21.39
N ALA A 130 4.92 -4.00 20.86
CA ALA A 130 4.03 -5.15 20.93
C ALA A 130 4.64 -6.38 20.25
N LEU A 131 5.21 -6.22 19.03
CA LEU A 131 5.92 -7.31 18.35
C LEU A 131 7.10 -7.85 19.15
N HIS A 132 7.83 -6.97 19.83
CA HIS A 132 8.93 -7.38 20.71
C HIS A 132 8.43 -8.23 21.88
N TYR A 133 7.35 -7.83 22.56
CA TYR A 133 6.71 -8.60 23.60
C TYR A 133 6.17 -9.96 23.11
N CYS A 134 5.62 -10.01 21.90
CA CYS A 134 5.24 -11.29 21.28
C CYS A 134 6.43 -12.25 21.12
N LYS A 135 7.61 -11.73 20.71
CA LYS A 135 8.83 -12.54 20.59
C LYS A 135 9.36 -13.06 21.93
N GLN A 136 9.04 -12.38 23.02
CA GLN A 136 9.42 -12.76 24.39
C GLN A 136 8.33 -13.60 25.09
N ASP A 137 7.30 -14.04 24.37
CA ASP A 137 6.10 -14.71 24.90
C ASP A 137 5.37 -13.94 26.02
N SER A 138 5.60 -12.64 26.11
CA SER A 138 4.97 -11.73 27.08
C SER A 138 3.64 -11.22 26.54
N ARG A 139 2.66 -12.12 26.39
CA ARG A 139 1.38 -11.86 25.68
C ARG A 139 0.55 -10.75 26.29
N ASP A 140 0.45 -10.70 27.62
CA ASP A 140 -0.32 -9.65 28.30
C ASP A 140 0.23 -8.24 27.99
N LEU A 141 1.56 -8.09 28.01
CA LEU A 141 2.21 -6.82 27.65
C LEU A 141 2.00 -6.48 26.18
N ALA A 142 2.05 -7.46 25.27
CA ALA A 142 1.75 -7.28 23.86
C ALA A 142 0.31 -6.80 23.67
N ILE A 143 -0.68 -7.41 24.32
CA ILE A 143 -2.10 -7.02 24.27
C ILE A 143 -2.28 -5.58 24.78
N ILE A 144 -1.65 -5.20 25.89
CA ILE A 144 -1.72 -3.83 26.42
C ILE A 144 -1.18 -2.81 25.40
N GLN A 145 -0.04 -3.10 24.77
CA GLN A 145 0.53 -2.21 23.77
C GLN A 145 -0.35 -2.13 22.50
N LEU A 146 -0.90 -3.25 22.03
CA LEU A 146 -1.80 -3.26 20.88
C LEU A 146 -3.08 -2.46 21.13
N LYS A 147 -3.66 -2.54 22.32
CA LYS A 147 -4.80 -1.68 22.69
C LYS A 147 -4.44 -0.20 22.62
N LYS A 148 -3.24 0.19 23.06
CA LYS A 148 -2.74 1.57 22.93
C LYS A 148 -2.49 1.94 21.48
N VAL A 149 -2.01 1.02 20.64
CA VAL A 149 -1.86 1.22 19.19
C VAL A 149 -3.21 1.50 18.55
N LEU A 150 -4.22 0.68 18.84
CA LEU A 150 -5.55 0.79 18.25
C LEU A 150 -6.33 2.01 18.78
N SER A 151 -6.00 2.53 19.97
CA SER A 151 -6.56 3.81 20.42
C SER A 151 -5.96 5.01 19.67
N LEU A 152 -4.71 4.91 19.20
CA LEU A 152 -4.06 5.95 18.38
C LEU A 152 -4.44 5.85 16.90
N ASN A 153 -4.59 4.62 16.40
CA ASN A 153 -4.96 4.33 15.02
C ASN A 153 -5.98 3.19 14.94
N PRO A 154 -7.28 3.51 15.08
CA PRO A 154 -8.34 2.50 15.06
C PRO A 154 -8.49 1.76 13.73
N LYS A 155 -7.96 2.30 12.63
CA LYS A 155 -8.02 1.68 11.30
C LYS A 155 -6.89 0.66 11.05
N LEU A 156 -5.92 0.50 11.97
CA LEU A 156 -4.75 -0.33 11.71
C LEU A 156 -5.11 -1.82 11.67
N VAL A 157 -5.37 -2.33 10.46
CA VAL A 157 -5.77 -3.74 10.22
C VAL A 157 -4.78 -4.73 10.81
N LYS A 158 -3.48 -4.51 10.63
CA LYS A 158 -2.44 -5.37 11.23
C LYS A 158 -2.48 -5.40 12.76
N GLY A 159 -2.86 -4.29 13.39
CA GLY A 159 -3.03 -4.20 14.84
C GLY A 159 -4.19 -5.08 15.32
N HIS A 160 -5.33 -5.01 14.65
CA HIS A 160 -6.49 -5.85 14.93
C HIS A 160 -6.18 -7.34 14.68
N GLN A 161 -5.55 -7.67 13.56
CA GLN A 161 -5.16 -9.05 13.25
C GLN A 161 -4.25 -9.65 14.34
N LEU A 162 -3.20 -8.92 14.74
CA LEU A 162 -2.27 -9.39 15.78
C LEU A 162 -2.97 -9.55 17.13
N LEU A 163 -3.83 -8.60 17.51
CA LEU A 163 -4.59 -8.66 18.76
C LEU A 163 -5.56 -9.85 18.77
N ALA A 164 -6.27 -10.09 17.64
CA ALA A 164 -7.16 -11.26 17.51
C ALA A 164 -6.38 -12.57 17.62
N LEU A 165 -5.20 -12.69 16.99
CA LEU A 165 -4.33 -13.86 17.09
C LEU A 165 -3.90 -14.13 18.54
N LEU A 166 -3.50 -13.10 19.29
CA LEU A 166 -3.13 -13.25 20.71
C LEU A 166 -4.32 -13.70 21.55
N TYR A 167 -5.52 -13.17 21.32
CA TYR A 167 -6.71 -13.64 22.02
C TYR A 167 -7.07 -15.10 21.70
N ILE A 168 -6.88 -15.54 20.44
CA ILE A 168 -7.06 -16.95 20.07
C ILE A 168 -6.07 -17.85 20.82
N GLN A 169 -4.80 -17.45 20.88
CA GLN A 169 -3.77 -18.20 21.62
C GLN A 169 -4.04 -18.28 23.12
N ASP A 170 -4.69 -17.25 23.68
CA ASP A 170 -5.12 -17.23 25.09
C ASP A 170 -6.46 -17.95 25.34
N GLY A 171 -7.08 -18.54 24.32
CA GLY A 171 -8.40 -19.18 24.41
C GLY A 171 -9.58 -18.22 24.55
N LYS A 172 -9.36 -16.90 24.39
CA LYS A 172 -10.38 -15.84 24.55
C LYS A 172 -11.12 -15.58 23.22
N LEU A 173 -11.81 -16.61 22.69
CA LEU A 173 -12.39 -16.58 21.35
C LEU A 173 -13.43 -15.46 21.16
N GLU A 174 -14.23 -15.15 22.19
CA GLU A 174 -15.24 -14.08 22.10
C GLU A 174 -14.60 -12.69 21.98
N LEU A 175 -13.44 -12.46 22.58
CA LEU A 175 -12.69 -11.20 22.41
C LEU A 175 -12.05 -11.13 21.02
N ALA A 176 -11.54 -12.25 20.51
CA ALA A 176 -10.97 -12.31 19.17
C ALA A 176 -12.01 -11.98 18.08
N LYS A 177 -13.26 -12.45 18.22
CA LYS A 177 -14.34 -12.16 17.29
C LYS A 177 -14.76 -10.68 17.29
N LYS A 178 -14.58 -9.97 18.40
CA LYS A 178 -14.97 -8.56 18.57
C LYS A 178 -13.86 -7.59 18.16
N THR A 179 -12.66 -8.11 17.88
CA THR A 179 -11.49 -7.31 17.52
C THR A 179 -11.43 -7.03 16.02
#